data_f9c1b26be2b7010cbde5be9ae53fab6b
#
_entry.id   f9c1b26be2b7010cbde5be9ae53fab6b
#
_cell.length_a   1.000
_cell.length_b   1.000
_cell.length_c   1.000
_cell.angle_alpha   90.00
_cell.angle_beta   90.00
_cell.angle_gamma   90.00
#
_symmetry.space_group_name_H-M   'P 1'
#
loop_
_entity.id
_entity.type
_entity.pdbx_description
1 polymer ?
#
loop_
_entity_poly.entity_id
_entity_poly.type
_entity_poly.pdbx_seq_one_letter_code
_entity_poly.pdbx_strand_id
1 'polypeptide(L)'
;MKKYLLSIVFAFTFVTLSAQTYQMKIVKKGGEIVKLSADDIQEISFEADESSQQTPKYVMLFGVKWATGNLQYDKGIWKLADHQWDYFNPRYGFHRSSSEAYNFEKMQTDDQIDHFNFGVCGKNALTYSKDVYGNTTKTNIAGKMYTDDKFLHETTDFNQAAFGDIAYWATKGKCRLPSYDEIYNLAQRGKWQLGYVVVENNDWIYGYLVTEPGEDDFARTITRPVKLTQDNLSKGIFLPFAGSRYDDTKGVKYAGYGGYYSSSILFEGSKDYARMLGIDCDGVNADNGDNCRYGQSIRPVVVE
;
A
#
# COMPACT_ATOMS: atom_id res chain seq x y z
N MET A 1 11.08 -14.00 -6.76
CA MET A 1 11.71 -14.68 -5.60
C MET A 1 12.87 -13.84 -5.10
N LYS A 2 12.76 -13.17 -4.00
CA LYS A 2 13.91 -12.58 -3.32
C LYS A 2 14.62 -13.70 -2.58
N LYS A 3 15.77 -14.15 -3.11
CA LYS A 3 16.73 -14.88 -2.32
C LYS A 3 17.29 -13.90 -1.28
N TYR A 4 16.83 -13.96 -0.07
CA TYR A 4 17.53 -13.29 1.03
C TYR A 4 18.83 -14.07 1.23
N LEU A 5 19.93 -13.52 0.73
CA LEU A 5 21.24 -14.00 1.05
C LEU A 5 21.49 -13.55 2.50
N LEU A 6 21.18 -14.44 3.44
CA LEU A 6 21.68 -14.30 4.81
C LEU A 6 23.20 -14.53 4.72
N SER A 7 23.97 -13.44 4.69
CA SER A 7 25.43 -13.54 4.77
C SER A 7 25.80 -14.00 6.17
N ILE A 8 25.86 -15.31 6.34
CA ILE A 8 26.49 -15.91 7.51
C ILE A 8 27.98 -15.77 7.27
N VAL A 9 28.61 -14.80 7.91
CA VAL A 9 30.07 -14.65 7.91
C VAL A 9 30.63 -15.77 8.76
N PHE A 10 31.11 -16.84 8.12
CA PHE A 10 31.94 -17.82 8.77
C PHE A 10 33.37 -17.26 8.88
N ALA A 11 33.78 -16.86 10.04
CA ALA A 11 35.18 -16.63 10.33
C ALA A 11 35.89 -17.99 10.41
N PHE A 12 36.53 -18.40 9.33
CA PHE A 12 37.43 -19.57 9.38
C PHE A 12 38.74 -19.17 10.02
N THR A 13 38.89 -19.50 11.27
CA THR A 13 40.24 -19.63 11.86
C THR A 13 40.75 -21.03 11.54
N PHE A 14 41.74 -21.13 10.67
CA PHE A 14 42.46 -22.37 10.46
C PHE A 14 43.27 -22.72 11.72
N VAL A 15 42.78 -23.67 12.49
CA VAL A 15 43.56 -24.38 13.48
C VAL A 15 43.52 -25.87 13.14
N THR A 16 44.69 -26.43 13.12
CA THR A 16 45.06 -27.80 12.72
C THR A 16 44.23 -28.91 13.36
N LEU A 17 43.79 -29.82 12.49
CA LEU A 17 43.38 -31.20 12.70
C LEU A 17 42.82 -31.63 14.07
N SER A 18 41.51 -31.55 14.18
CA SER A 18 40.68 -32.59 14.74
C SER A 18 39.36 -32.54 13.94
N ALA A 19 38.79 -33.69 13.57
CA ALA A 19 37.53 -33.77 12.86
C ALA A 19 36.41 -33.22 13.75
N GLN A 20 36.20 -31.89 13.69
CA GLN A 20 35.04 -31.25 14.32
C GLN A 20 33.86 -31.41 13.41
N THR A 21 32.89 -32.20 13.81
CA THR A 21 31.59 -32.27 13.19
C THR A 21 30.80 -30.97 13.52
N TYR A 22 30.58 -30.13 12.53
CA TYR A 22 29.74 -28.94 12.70
C TYR A 22 28.28 -29.35 12.59
N GLN A 23 27.42 -28.78 13.44
CA GLN A 23 25.97 -28.95 13.40
C GLN A 23 25.30 -27.59 13.23
N MET A 24 24.37 -27.51 12.28
CA MET A 24 23.46 -26.39 12.23
C MET A 24 22.35 -26.58 13.28
N LYS A 25 22.11 -25.56 14.09
CA LYS A 25 21.04 -25.52 15.07
C LYS A 25 19.97 -24.54 14.60
N ILE A 26 18.78 -25.03 14.30
CA ILE A 26 17.62 -24.22 13.97
C ILE A 26 16.70 -24.20 15.19
N VAL A 27 16.42 -23.03 15.71
CA VAL A 27 15.45 -22.83 16.80
C VAL A 27 14.17 -22.29 16.19
N LYS A 28 13.10 -23.06 16.24
CA LYS A 28 11.77 -22.66 15.76
C LYS A 28 11.13 -21.68 16.76
N LYS A 29 10.22 -20.85 16.29
CA LYS A 29 9.52 -19.83 17.10
C LYS A 29 8.78 -20.40 18.32
N GLY A 30 8.51 -21.70 18.36
CA GLY A 30 7.91 -22.43 19.50
C GLY A 30 8.95 -23.07 20.45
N GLY A 31 10.26 -22.78 20.28
CA GLY A 31 11.32 -23.34 21.12
C GLY A 31 11.81 -24.75 20.69
N GLU A 32 11.20 -25.34 19.69
CA GLU A 32 11.67 -26.61 19.11
C GLU A 32 13.05 -26.40 18.46
N ILE A 33 13.96 -27.34 18.71
CA ILE A 33 15.33 -27.29 18.19
C ILE A 33 15.51 -28.42 17.19
N VAL A 34 15.87 -28.07 15.96
CA VAL A 34 16.31 -29.02 14.95
C VAL A 34 17.83 -28.91 14.81
N LYS A 35 18.52 -30.02 14.87
CA LYS A 35 19.98 -30.11 14.65
C LYS A 35 20.23 -30.90 13.38
N LEU A 36 21.01 -30.35 12.47
CA LEU A 36 21.43 -30.97 11.24
C LEU A 36 22.96 -31.03 11.21
N SER A 37 23.52 -32.16 10.75
CA SER A 37 24.94 -32.21 10.46
C SER A 37 25.30 -31.30 9.30
N ALA A 38 26.38 -30.56 9.36
CA ALA A 38 26.80 -29.71 8.26
C ALA A 38 27.14 -30.54 7.01
N ASP A 39 27.57 -31.78 7.20
CA ASP A 39 27.92 -32.70 6.10
C ASP A 39 26.69 -33.21 5.34
N ASP A 40 25.50 -33.13 5.97
CA ASP A 40 24.23 -33.55 5.39
C ASP A 40 23.51 -32.38 4.65
N ILE A 41 24.07 -31.15 4.70
CA ILE A 41 23.46 -29.97 4.12
C ILE A 41 24.07 -29.72 2.75
N GLN A 42 23.30 -30.01 1.71
CA GLN A 42 23.69 -29.74 0.34
C GLN A 42 23.35 -28.30 -0.09
N GLU A 43 22.23 -27.76 0.39
CA GLU A 43 21.78 -26.40 0.11
C GLU A 43 20.86 -25.90 1.24
N ILE A 44 20.98 -24.63 1.57
CA ILE A 44 20.03 -23.95 2.43
C ILE A 44 19.29 -22.93 1.58
N SER A 45 18.03 -23.20 1.26
CA SER A 45 17.14 -22.27 0.59
C SER A 45 16.01 -21.87 1.52
N PHE A 46 15.62 -20.59 1.44
CA PHE A 46 14.44 -20.10 2.12
C PHE A 46 13.41 -19.78 1.05
N GLU A 47 12.42 -20.61 0.94
CA GLU A 47 11.26 -20.36 0.10
C GLU A 47 10.17 -19.74 0.95
N ALA A 48 9.56 -18.67 0.45
CA ALA A 48 8.35 -18.17 1.06
C ALA A 48 7.26 -19.22 0.84
N ASP A 49 6.60 -19.64 1.91
CA ASP A 49 5.44 -20.53 1.82
C ASP A 49 4.34 -19.84 1.01
N GLU A 50 4.19 -20.21 -0.25
CA GLU A 50 3.17 -19.66 -1.14
C GLU A 50 1.75 -20.02 -0.67
N SER A 51 1.61 -21.05 0.18
CA SER A 51 0.33 -21.45 0.77
C SER A 51 -0.19 -20.42 1.79
N SER A 52 0.69 -19.59 2.37
CA SER A 52 0.34 -18.57 3.36
C SER A 52 -0.18 -17.26 2.74
N GLN A 53 -0.19 -17.10 1.41
CA GLN A 53 -0.80 -15.93 0.77
C GLN A 53 -2.32 -16.10 0.71
N GLN A 54 -2.95 -15.83 1.81
CA GLN A 54 -4.40 -15.76 1.94
C GLN A 54 -4.99 -14.91 0.81
N THR A 55 -6.11 -15.37 0.22
CA THR A 55 -6.86 -14.55 -0.74
C THR A 55 -7.16 -13.19 -0.11
N PRO A 56 -6.87 -12.08 -0.80
CA PRO A 56 -7.11 -10.76 -0.25
C PRO A 56 -8.58 -10.61 0.19
N LYS A 57 -8.79 -10.12 1.40
CA LYS A 57 -10.15 -9.80 1.87
C LYS A 57 -10.68 -8.62 1.06
N TYR A 58 -11.94 -8.66 0.70
CA TYR A 58 -12.57 -7.61 -0.07
C TYR A 58 -14.03 -7.36 0.33
N VAL A 59 -14.52 -6.19 -0.04
CA VAL A 59 -15.95 -5.85 -0.04
C VAL A 59 -16.35 -5.57 -1.48
N MET A 60 -17.49 -6.11 -1.88
CA MET A 60 -18.04 -5.86 -3.21
C MET A 60 -18.83 -4.56 -3.19
N LEU A 61 -18.41 -3.58 -4.01
CA LEU A 61 -19.15 -2.33 -4.22
C LEU A 61 -19.22 -2.05 -5.72
N PHE A 62 -20.42 -1.86 -6.23
CA PHE A 62 -20.69 -1.57 -7.66
C PHE A 62 -20.07 -2.58 -8.64
N GLY A 63 -20.03 -3.85 -8.24
CA GLY A 63 -19.44 -4.93 -9.04
C GLY A 63 -17.92 -5.02 -8.98
N VAL A 64 -17.26 -4.23 -8.14
CA VAL A 64 -15.81 -4.20 -7.96
C VAL A 64 -15.43 -4.78 -6.59
N LYS A 65 -14.44 -5.67 -6.55
CA LYS A 65 -13.90 -6.29 -5.33
C LYS A 65 -12.85 -5.38 -4.71
N TRP A 66 -13.25 -4.44 -3.89
CA TRP A 66 -12.31 -3.54 -3.20
C TRP A 66 -11.63 -4.23 -2.03
N ALA A 67 -10.31 -4.24 -2.02
CA ALA A 67 -9.57 -4.79 -0.88
C ALA A 67 -9.88 -4.05 0.42
N THR A 68 -9.91 -4.78 1.54
CA THR A 68 -10.20 -4.19 2.86
C THR A 68 -8.99 -3.52 3.51
N GLY A 69 -7.79 -3.62 2.94
CA GLY A 69 -6.58 -2.99 3.45
C GLY A 69 -5.84 -2.20 2.37
N ASN A 70 -5.17 -1.12 2.76
CA ASN A 70 -4.24 -0.41 1.89
C ASN A 70 -2.98 -1.25 1.66
N LEU A 71 -2.33 -1.06 0.53
CA LEU A 71 -1.03 -1.67 0.27
C LEU A 71 0.03 -1.08 1.20
N GLN A 72 0.87 -1.96 1.76
CA GLN A 72 1.96 -1.60 2.66
C GLN A 72 3.23 -2.39 2.31
N TYR A 73 4.37 -1.74 2.54
CA TYR A 73 5.67 -2.39 2.67
C TYR A 73 6.11 -2.28 4.13
N ASP A 74 6.25 -3.41 4.80
CA ASP A 74 6.58 -3.48 6.22
C ASP A 74 7.76 -4.43 6.44
N LYS A 75 8.94 -3.87 6.76
CA LYS A 75 10.15 -4.61 7.10
C LYS A 75 10.50 -5.73 6.13
N GLY A 76 10.48 -5.42 4.84
CA GLY A 76 10.80 -6.36 3.79
C GLY A 76 9.60 -7.11 3.19
N ILE A 77 8.41 -6.97 3.76
CA ILE A 77 7.20 -7.70 3.37
C ILE A 77 6.22 -6.77 2.69
N TRP A 78 5.78 -7.12 1.48
CA TRP A 78 4.64 -6.52 0.83
C TRP A 78 3.36 -7.19 1.29
N LYS A 79 2.41 -6.39 1.77
CA LYS A 79 1.13 -6.90 2.29
C LYS A 79 0.01 -5.89 2.07
N LEU A 80 -1.22 -6.35 2.21
CA LEU A 80 -2.34 -5.46 2.50
C LEU A 80 -2.40 -5.24 4.02
N ALA A 81 -2.78 -4.06 4.44
CA ALA A 81 -3.00 -3.73 5.84
C ALA A 81 -4.04 -4.68 6.46
N ASP A 82 -3.84 -5.02 7.71
CA ASP A 82 -4.70 -5.97 8.43
C ASP A 82 -6.11 -5.41 8.65
N HIS A 83 -6.20 -4.08 8.85
CA HIS A 83 -7.46 -3.37 9.00
C HIS A 83 -7.60 -2.26 7.95
N GLN A 84 -8.83 -1.88 7.67
CA GLN A 84 -9.16 -0.86 6.69
C GLN A 84 -8.59 0.52 7.00
N TRP A 85 -8.34 0.79 8.26
CA TRP A 85 -7.87 2.07 8.79
C TRP A 85 -6.36 2.13 9.02
N ASP A 86 -5.63 1.03 8.86
CA ASP A 86 -4.21 1.00 9.17
C ASP A 86 -3.40 1.78 8.13
N TYR A 87 -2.57 2.68 8.63
CA TYR A 87 -1.47 3.31 7.91
C TYR A 87 -0.34 3.66 8.87
N PHE A 88 0.87 3.79 8.36
CA PHE A 88 2.04 4.02 9.22
C PHE A 88 2.07 5.43 9.78
N ASN A 89 2.46 5.53 11.05
CA ASN A 89 2.52 6.79 11.79
C ASN A 89 1.22 7.59 11.72
N PRO A 90 0.09 7.03 12.14
CA PRO A 90 -1.19 7.70 12.01
C PRO A 90 -1.25 9.02 12.80
N ARG A 91 -1.92 10.00 12.24
CA ARG A 91 -2.35 11.19 12.96
C ARG A 91 -3.75 10.94 13.52
N TYR A 92 -3.83 10.91 14.82
CA TYR A 92 -5.09 10.72 15.50
C TYR A 92 -5.88 12.02 15.62
N GLY A 93 -7.19 11.91 15.74
CA GLY A 93 -8.09 13.04 15.86
C GLY A 93 -8.57 13.59 14.52
N PHE A 94 -9.50 14.53 14.59
CA PHE A 94 -10.12 15.17 13.44
C PHE A 94 -9.58 16.59 13.25
N HIS A 95 -8.99 16.83 12.10
CA HIS A 95 -8.38 18.10 11.76
C HIS A 95 -9.10 18.73 10.57
N ARG A 96 -9.55 19.98 10.74
CA ARG A 96 -10.28 20.73 9.70
C ARG A 96 -9.44 21.78 9.00
N SER A 97 -8.25 22.08 9.51
CA SER A 97 -7.39 23.11 8.93
C SER A 97 -6.43 22.49 7.92
N SER A 98 -6.60 22.80 6.64
CA SER A 98 -5.67 22.37 5.60
C SER A 98 -4.25 22.93 5.81
N SER A 99 -4.13 24.16 6.30
CA SER A 99 -2.84 24.79 6.60
C SER A 99 -2.11 24.07 7.73
N GLU A 100 -2.82 23.74 8.81
CA GLU A 100 -2.27 22.94 9.91
C GLU A 100 -1.86 21.57 9.46
N ALA A 101 -2.71 20.92 8.67
CA ALA A 101 -2.46 19.57 8.14
C ALA A 101 -1.28 19.57 7.15
N TYR A 102 -1.11 20.62 6.36
CA TYR A 102 0.04 20.75 5.47
C TYR A 102 1.35 20.93 6.25
N ASN A 103 1.33 21.70 7.34
CA ASN A 103 2.50 21.94 8.18
C ASN A 103 2.79 20.78 9.15
N PHE A 104 1.80 19.92 9.38
CA PHE A 104 1.99 18.71 10.17
C PHE A 104 2.57 17.62 9.29
N GLU A 105 3.72 17.09 9.70
CA GLU A 105 4.42 16.09 8.93
C GLU A 105 4.73 14.88 9.81
N LYS A 106 4.39 13.70 9.31
CA LYS A 106 4.82 12.42 9.86
C LYS A 106 5.81 11.78 8.91
N MET A 107 6.88 11.23 9.47
CA MET A 107 7.93 10.61 8.65
C MET A 107 7.66 9.12 8.51
N GLN A 108 7.79 8.62 7.29
CA GLN A 108 7.91 7.19 7.04
C GLN A 108 9.36 6.75 7.23
N THR A 109 9.55 5.47 7.50
CA THR A 109 10.90 4.87 7.59
C THR A 109 11.23 4.16 6.27
N ASP A 110 12.49 3.78 6.07
CA ASP A 110 12.90 3.05 4.86
C ASP A 110 12.30 1.65 4.78
N ASP A 111 11.83 1.12 5.88
CA ASP A 111 11.28 -0.22 6.02
C ASP A 111 9.77 -0.26 6.31
N GLN A 112 9.13 0.91 6.46
CA GLN A 112 7.69 1.03 6.65
C GLN A 112 7.11 2.12 5.75
N ILE A 113 6.51 1.71 4.63
CA ILE A 113 6.02 2.59 3.56
C ILE A 113 4.62 2.17 3.15
N ASP A 114 3.70 3.12 3.04
CA ASP A 114 2.33 2.93 2.57
C ASP A 114 1.83 4.06 1.65
N HIS A 115 2.73 4.97 1.26
CA HIS A 115 2.47 6.00 0.28
C HIS A 115 3.45 5.85 -0.87
N PHE A 116 2.96 5.52 -2.05
CA PHE A 116 3.77 5.14 -3.19
C PHE A 116 3.59 6.11 -4.34
N ASN A 117 4.70 6.41 -5.01
CA ASN A 117 4.68 7.22 -6.21
C ASN A 117 3.96 6.48 -7.33
N PHE A 118 3.31 7.24 -8.19
CA PHE A 118 2.57 6.68 -9.31
C PHE A 118 3.49 5.97 -10.31
N GLY A 119 3.10 4.77 -10.72
CA GLY A 119 3.75 4.03 -11.79
C GLY A 119 5.09 3.39 -11.46
N VAL A 120 5.50 3.33 -10.20
CA VAL A 120 6.75 2.71 -9.78
C VAL A 120 6.52 1.39 -9.05
N CYS A 121 7.39 0.42 -9.29
CA CYS A 121 7.37 -0.90 -8.66
C CYS A 121 8.76 -1.28 -8.14
N GLY A 122 8.85 -2.43 -7.52
CA GLY A 122 10.11 -2.99 -7.09
C GLY A 122 10.90 -2.07 -6.16
N LYS A 123 12.19 -1.98 -6.43
CA LYS A 123 13.08 -1.11 -5.64
C LYS A 123 12.75 0.37 -5.78
N ASN A 124 12.21 0.78 -6.92
CA ASN A 124 11.85 2.18 -7.16
C ASN A 124 10.70 2.64 -6.26
N ALA A 125 9.78 1.74 -5.91
CA ALA A 125 8.70 2.04 -4.99
C ALA A 125 9.15 2.31 -3.55
N LEU A 126 10.37 1.90 -3.20
CA LEU A 126 10.97 2.07 -1.88
C LEU A 126 11.92 3.28 -1.83
N THR A 127 11.99 4.07 -2.87
CA THR A 127 12.82 5.27 -2.91
C THR A 127 11.96 6.52 -2.84
N TYR A 128 12.51 7.56 -2.22
CA TYR A 128 11.90 8.88 -2.14
C TYR A 128 12.66 9.89 -3.02
N SER A 129 13.60 9.40 -3.82
CA SER A 129 14.47 10.25 -4.62
C SER A 129 13.73 10.88 -5.79
N LYS A 130 13.98 12.14 -6.05
CA LYS A 130 13.58 12.82 -7.30
C LYS A 130 14.13 12.13 -8.53
N ASP A 131 15.24 11.41 -8.41
CA ASP A 131 15.87 10.70 -9.50
C ASP A 131 15.01 9.56 -10.04
N VAL A 132 14.08 9.02 -9.24
CA VAL A 132 13.06 8.08 -9.73
C VAL A 132 12.19 8.75 -10.82
N TYR A 133 12.06 10.06 -10.75
CA TYR A 133 11.37 10.92 -11.70
C TYR A 133 12.33 11.84 -12.48
N GLY A 134 13.63 11.60 -12.39
CA GLY A 134 14.62 12.27 -13.26
C GLY A 134 14.22 12.18 -14.74
N ASN A 135 14.77 13.01 -15.60
CA ASN A 135 14.36 13.17 -17.00
C ASN A 135 14.17 11.86 -17.78
N THR A 136 14.97 10.84 -17.50
CA THR A 136 14.87 9.50 -18.10
C THR A 136 13.67 8.72 -17.59
N THR A 137 13.30 8.86 -16.33
CA THR A 137 12.23 8.10 -15.70
C THR A 137 10.84 8.64 -16.08
N LYS A 138 10.69 9.97 -16.15
CA LYS A 138 9.47 10.61 -16.66
C LYS A 138 9.13 10.12 -18.06
N THR A 139 10.12 10.04 -18.94
CA THR A 139 9.94 9.57 -20.30
C THR A 139 9.55 8.11 -20.37
N ASN A 140 10.12 7.28 -19.52
CA ASN A 140 9.81 5.84 -19.47
C ASN A 140 8.42 5.56 -18.88
N ILE A 141 8.03 6.26 -17.84
CA ILE A 141 6.68 6.17 -17.27
C ILE A 141 5.68 6.70 -18.28
N ALA A 142 5.86 7.90 -18.80
CA ALA A 142 4.96 8.50 -19.78
C ALA A 142 4.83 7.63 -21.04
N GLY A 143 5.94 7.08 -21.57
CA GLY A 143 5.91 6.25 -22.78
C GLY A 143 5.17 4.92 -22.59
N LYS A 144 5.19 4.35 -21.38
CA LYS A 144 4.51 3.07 -21.07
C LYS A 144 3.06 3.25 -20.65
N MET A 145 2.73 4.35 -20.00
CA MET A 145 1.42 4.59 -19.41
C MET A 145 0.42 5.20 -20.38
N TYR A 146 0.90 5.83 -21.45
CA TYR A 146 0.02 6.48 -22.41
C TYR A 146 -0.70 5.52 -23.34
N THR A 147 -0.27 4.31 -23.40
CA THR A 147 -0.67 3.48 -24.51
C THR A 147 -1.73 2.45 -24.19
N ASP A 148 -2.15 2.23 -22.97
CA ASP A 148 -3.21 1.24 -22.78
C ASP A 148 -3.50 0.84 -21.34
N ASP A 149 -4.68 0.25 -21.13
CA ASP A 149 -5.00 -0.71 -20.06
C ASP A 149 -3.91 -1.79 -19.83
N LYS A 150 -2.97 -1.93 -20.74
CA LYS A 150 -1.80 -2.82 -20.68
C LYS A 150 -0.75 -2.41 -19.67
N PHE A 151 -0.75 -1.18 -19.18
CA PHE A 151 0.12 -0.77 -18.09
C PHE A 151 0.01 -1.71 -16.88
N LEU A 152 -1.18 -2.22 -16.64
CA LEU A 152 -1.47 -3.15 -15.56
C LEU A 152 -0.84 -4.51 -15.76
N HIS A 153 -0.56 -4.90 -16.99
CA HIS A 153 -0.23 -6.29 -17.34
C HIS A 153 1.22 -6.51 -17.80
N GLU A 154 2.00 -5.46 -18.03
CA GLU A 154 3.40 -5.61 -18.46
C GLU A 154 4.35 -6.08 -17.35
N THR A 155 3.87 -6.22 -16.13
CA THR A 155 4.68 -6.62 -14.99
C THR A 155 4.65 -8.14 -14.80
N THR A 156 4.98 -8.91 -15.82
CA THR A 156 5.03 -10.38 -15.71
C THR A 156 6.29 -10.88 -15.01
N ASP A 157 7.36 -10.11 -14.99
CA ASP A 157 8.55 -10.40 -14.19
C ASP A 157 8.53 -9.62 -12.87
N PHE A 158 7.84 -10.17 -11.88
CA PHE A 158 7.73 -9.58 -10.55
C PHE A 158 9.07 -9.37 -9.84
N ASN A 159 10.15 -9.97 -10.34
CA ASN A 159 11.48 -9.84 -9.72
C ASN A 159 12.25 -8.63 -10.25
N GLN A 160 11.98 -8.21 -11.48
CA GLN A 160 12.74 -7.17 -12.16
C GLN A 160 11.94 -5.91 -12.47
N ALA A 161 10.62 -5.94 -12.23
CA ALA A 161 9.78 -4.80 -12.50
C ALA A 161 10.23 -3.57 -11.72
N ALA A 162 10.44 -2.49 -12.45
CA ALA A 162 10.79 -1.18 -11.90
C ALA A 162 9.64 -0.19 -12.03
N PHE A 163 8.76 -0.41 -13.02
CA PHE A 163 7.62 0.44 -13.36
C PHE A 163 6.39 -0.43 -13.63
N GLY A 164 5.23 0.10 -13.34
CA GLY A 164 3.98 -0.58 -13.55
C GLY A 164 2.99 -0.39 -12.41
N ASP A 165 1.98 -1.24 -12.37
CA ASP A 165 1.01 -1.31 -11.29
C ASP A 165 1.66 -1.93 -10.05
N ILE A 166 1.89 -1.09 -9.05
CA ILE A 166 2.53 -1.54 -7.81
C ILE A 166 1.67 -2.55 -7.05
N ALA A 167 0.34 -2.42 -7.08
CA ALA A 167 -0.55 -3.36 -6.39
C ALA A 167 -0.48 -4.74 -7.07
N TYR A 168 -0.51 -4.77 -8.40
CA TYR A 168 -0.36 -5.99 -9.17
C TYR A 168 1.00 -6.66 -8.92
N TRP A 169 2.05 -5.86 -8.97
CA TRP A 169 3.41 -6.35 -8.72
C TRP A 169 3.58 -6.85 -7.28
N ALA A 170 3.18 -6.07 -6.28
CA ALA A 170 3.39 -6.38 -4.86
C ALA A 170 2.59 -7.60 -4.39
N THR A 171 1.41 -7.81 -4.97
CA THR A 171 0.53 -8.93 -4.62
C THR A 171 0.65 -10.12 -5.58
N LYS A 172 1.63 -10.09 -6.50
CA LYS A 172 1.85 -11.13 -7.50
C LYS A 172 0.59 -11.45 -8.33
N GLY A 173 -0.06 -10.40 -8.79
CA GLY A 173 -1.24 -10.48 -9.65
C GLY A 173 -2.58 -10.63 -8.92
N LYS A 174 -2.60 -10.72 -7.59
CA LYS A 174 -3.86 -10.89 -6.83
C LYS A 174 -4.68 -9.61 -6.72
N CYS A 175 -4.02 -8.46 -6.77
CA CYS A 175 -4.67 -7.15 -6.76
C CYS A 175 -4.10 -6.26 -7.86
N ARG A 176 -4.81 -5.17 -8.15
CA ARG A 176 -4.37 -4.12 -9.06
C ARG A 176 -4.79 -2.74 -8.55
N LEU A 177 -4.23 -1.70 -9.11
CA LEU A 177 -4.76 -0.35 -8.92
C LEU A 177 -6.19 -0.26 -9.47
N PRO A 178 -7.07 0.52 -8.83
CA PRO A 178 -8.38 0.80 -9.39
C PRO A 178 -8.26 1.62 -10.68
N SER A 179 -9.12 1.35 -11.65
CA SER A 179 -9.27 2.22 -12.81
C SER A 179 -9.89 3.56 -12.43
N TYR A 180 -9.77 4.55 -13.30
CA TYR A 180 -10.46 5.83 -13.10
C TYR A 180 -11.97 5.67 -13.03
N ASP A 181 -12.55 4.85 -13.92
CA ASP A 181 -13.99 4.60 -13.94
C ASP A 181 -14.48 3.95 -12.66
N GLU A 182 -13.70 3.04 -12.07
CA GLU A 182 -14.04 2.42 -10.79
C GLU A 182 -14.03 3.45 -9.65
N ILE A 183 -13.00 4.32 -9.60
CA ILE A 183 -12.93 5.42 -8.64
C ILE A 183 -14.06 6.41 -8.84
N TYR A 184 -14.32 6.80 -10.08
CA TYR A 184 -15.38 7.74 -10.45
C TYR A 184 -16.75 7.18 -10.07
N ASN A 185 -17.04 5.92 -10.41
CA ASN A 185 -18.26 5.24 -10.00
C ASN A 185 -18.42 5.16 -8.48
N LEU A 186 -17.34 4.83 -7.77
CA LEU A 186 -17.33 4.80 -6.31
C LEU A 186 -17.69 6.18 -5.74
N ALA A 187 -17.06 7.24 -6.27
CA ALA A 187 -17.30 8.61 -5.82
C ALA A 187 -18.71 9.13 -6.12
N GLN A 188 -19.25 8.81 -7.30
CA GLN A 188 -20.55 9.32 -7.73
C GLN A 188 -21.72 8.53 -7.15
N ARG A 189 -21.58 7.23 -7.01
CA ARG A 189 -22.67 6.32 -6.62
C ARG A 189 -22.63 5.91 -5.16
N GLY A 190 -21.46 5.96 -4.53
CA GLY A 190 -21.27 5.56 -3.15
C GLY A 190 -22.00 6.47 -2.17
N LYS A 191 -22.51 5.87 -1.10
CA LYS A 191 -22.89 6.59 0.12
C LYS A 191 -21.65 6.81 0.95
N TRP A 192 -21.29 8.06 1.17
CA TRP A 192 -20.12 8.49 1.89
C TRP A 192 -20.47 8.97 3.29
N GLN A 193 -20.02 8.24 4.30
CA GLN A 193 -20.22 8.59 5.69
C GLN A 193 -18.88 9.00 6.32
N LEU A 194 -18.75 10.27 6.66
CA LEU A 194 -17.64 10.73 7.47
C LEU A 194 -17.70 10.02 8.83
N GLY A 195 -16.63 9.34 9.22
CA GLY A 195 -16.63 8.54 10.41
C GLY A 195 -15.25 8.38 11.03
N TYR A 196 -15.22 7.70 12.16
CA TYR A 196 -13.98 7.34 12.82
C TYR A 196 -14.04 5.94 13.42
N VAL A 197 -12.90 5.29 13.46
CA VAL A 197 -12.69 4.06 14.22
C VAL A 197 -11.90 4.37 15.47
N VAL A 198 -12.20 3.68 16.54
CA VAL A 198 -11.46 3.74 17.79
C VAL A 198 -10.44 2.62 17.75
N VAL A 199 -9.17 2.96 17.86
CA VAL A 199 -8.05 2.03 17.89
C VAL A 199 -7.51 1.87 19.31
N GLU A 200 -6.38 1.21 19.47
CA GLU A 200 -5.72 1.05 20.75
C GLU A 200 -5.52 2.40 21.47
N ASN A 201 -5.53 2.38 22.79
CA ASN A 201 -5.42 3.56 23.66
C ASN A 201 -6.56 4.60 23.52
N ASN A 202 -7.70 4.23 22.94
CA ASN A 202 -8.79 5.13 22.63
C ASN A 202 -8.44 6.27 21.67
N ASP A 203 -7.44 6.08 20.83
CA ASP A 203 -7.13 6.98 19.74
C ASP A 203 -8.13 6.79 18.59
N TRP A 204 -8.35 7.83 17.78
CA TRP A 204 -9.36 7.83 16.73
C TRP A 204 -8.73 8.11 15.38
N ILE A 205 -9.01 7.22 14.42
CA ILE A 205 -8.63 7.41 13.02
C ILE A 205 -9.87 7.80 12.23
N TYR A 206 -9.79 8.95 11.56
CA TYR A 206 -10.87 9.51 10.75
C TYR A 206 -10.72 9.16 9.28
N GLY A 207 -11.85 9.12 8.59
CA GLY A 207 -11.94 8.84 7.17
C GLY A 207 -13.39 8.75 6.71
N TYR A 208 -13.59 8.20 5.54
CA TYR A 208 -14.91 7.90 5.01
C TYR A 208 -15.18 6.42 4.94
N LEU A 209 -16.33 6.00 5.44
CA LEU A 209 -16.93 4.72 5.08
C LEU A 209 -17.75 4.91 3.80
N VAL A 210 -17.48 4.10 2.79
CA VAL A 210 -18.22 4.07 1.54
C VAL A 210 -18.99 2.78 1.45
N THR A 211 -20.30 2.88 1.23
CA THR A 211 -21.20 1.75 1.04
C THR A 211 -22.03 1.93 -0.22
N GLU A 212 -22.67 0.89 -0.69
CA GLU A 212 -23.75 1.06 -1.66
C GLU A 212 -24.94 1.75 -0.98
N PRO A 213 -25.66 2.67 -1.66
CA PRO A 213 -26.85 3.28 -1.10
C PRO A 213 -27.94 2.22 -0.90
N GLY A 214 -28.61 2.27 0.25
CA GLY A 214 -29.84 1.53 0.48
C GLY A 214 -31.02 2.17 -0.26
N GLU A 215 -32.18 1.50 -0.30
CA GLU A 215 -33.37 1.99 -1.02
C GLU A 215 -33.84 3.37 -0.51
N ASP A 216 -33.53 3.74 0.74
CA ASP A 216 -33.94 4.99 1.37
C ASP A 216 -32.84 6.06 1.46
N ASP A 217 -31.66 5.82 0.89
CA ASP A 217 -30.48 6.65 1.11
C ASP A 217 -30.17 7.58 -0.07
N PHE A 218 -30.73 8.79 -0.05
CA PHE A 218 -30.53 9.80 -1.10
C PHE A 218 -29.48 10.88 -0.78
N ALA A 219 -28.74 10.79 0.30
CA ALA A 219 -27.86 11.90 0.68
C ALA A 219 -26.43 11.47 0.97
N ARG A 220 -25.48 12.15 0.32
CA ARG A 220 -24.12 12.31 0.84
C ARG A 220 -24.22 13.04 2.18
N THR A 221 -24.17 12.32 3.28
CA THR A 221 -24.25 12.97 4.59
C THR A 221 -22.84 13.24 5.12
N ILE A 222 -22.29 14.39 4.74
CA ILE A 222 -20.97 14.87 5.20
C ILE A 222 -21.18 15.87 6.34
N THR A 223 -21.94 15.56 7.36
CA THR A 223 -22.23 16.62 8.35
C THR A 223 -21.55 16.47 9.69
N ARG A 224 -21.39 15.26 10.18
CA ARG A 224 -20.68 15.01 11.44
C ARG A 224 -20.04 13.63 11.42
N PRO A 225 -18.78 13.50 11.88
CA PRO A 225 -18.16 12.18 11.99
C PRO A 225 -18.93 11.32 13.00
N VAL A 226 -19.18 10.07 12.61
CA VAL A 226 -19.83 9.07 13.47
C VAL A 226 -18.84 7.98 13.85
N LYS A 227 -19.01 7.41 15.03
CA LYS A 227 -18.26 6.22 15.42
C LYS A 227 -18.69 5.05 14.56
N LEU A 228 -17.74 4.40 13.91
CA LEU A 228 -17.98 3.23 13.09
C LEU A 228 -17.79 1.95 13.91
N THR A 229 -18.70 1.02 13.71
CA THR A 229 -18.66 -0.32 14.31
C THR A 229 -18.12 -1.34 13.31
N GLN A 230 -17.80 -2.54 13.78
CA GLN A 230 -17.40 -3.64 12.88
C GLN A 230 -18.52 -4.02 11.91
N ASP A 231 -19.79 -3.91 12.33
CA ASP A 231 -20.93 -4.13 11.44
C ASP A 231 -20.97 -3.08 10.31
N ASN A 232 -20.72 -1.82 10.61
CA ASN A 232 -20.61 -0.79 9.57
C ASN A 232 -19.46 -1.09 8.60
N LEU A 233 -18.28 -1.41 9.12
CA LEU A 233 -17.07 -1.67 8.34
C LEU A 233 -17.18 -2.91 7.46
N SER A 234 -17.98 -3.90 7.85
CA SER A 234 -18.22 -5.10 7.04
C SER A 234 -19.05 -4.86 5.80
N LYS A 235 -19.81 -3.77 5.75
CA LYS A 235 -20.74 -3.41 4.65
C LYS A 235 -20.12 -2.50 3.59
N GLY A 236 -18.90 -2.00 3.84
CA GLY A 236 -18.26 -1.04 2.96
C GLY A 236 -16.75 -1.01 3.08
N ILE A 237 -16.15 -0.07 2.37
CA ILE A 237 -14.73 0.22 2.52
C ILE A 237 -14.53 1.49 3.34
N PHE A 238 -13.65 1.43 4.30
CA PHE A 238 -13.22 2.59 5.06
C PHE A 238 -11.90 3.11 4.48
N LEU A 239 -11.91 4.38 4.08
CA LEU A 239 -10.75 5.09 3.53
C LEU A 239 -10.27 6.10 4.56
N PRO A 240 -9.16 5.84 5.27
CA PRO A 240 -8.65 6.75 6.28
C PRO A 240 -8.08 8.04 5.66
N PHE A 241 -8.07 9.11 6.46
CA PHE A 241 -7.35 10.35 6.14
C PHE A 241 -5.85 10.15 6.35
N ALA A 242 -5.25 9.34 5.47
CA ALA A 242 -3.86 8.92 5.59
C ALA A 242 -2.85 9.98 5.09
N GLY A 243 -3.35 11.03 4.42
CA GLY A 243 -2.49 12.07 3.85
C GLY A 243 -1.88 11.70 2.51
N SER A 244 -0.80 12.42 2.18
CA SER A 244 0.01 12.24 0.98
C SER A 244 1.48 12.48 1.32
N ARG A 245 2.36 11.66 0.77
CA ARG A 245 3.81 11.86 0.90
C ARG A 245 4.30 12.83 -0.17
N TYR A 246 4.98 13.86 0.27
CA TYR A 246 5.39 14.95 -0.61
C TYR A 246 6.80 14.75 -1.16
N ASP A 247 6.90 14.85 -2.49
CA ASP A 247 8.15 14.94 -3.25
C ASP A 247 9.15 13.80 -2.93
N ASP A 248 10.41 14.16 -2.75
CA ASP A 248 11.53 13.27 -2.41
C ASP A 248 11.77 13.15 -0.89
N THR A 249 10.78 13.54 -0.10
CA THR A 249 10.85 13.42 1.35
C THR A 249 10.15 12.14 1.85
N LYS A 250 10.43 11.76 3.07
CA LYS A 250 9.71 10.72 3.79
C LYS A 250 8.47 11.26 4.51
N GLY A 251 8.25 12.55 4.39
CA GLY A 251 7.19 13.26 5.10
C GLY A 251 5.83 13.06 4.49
N VAL A 252 4.87 12.66 5.31
CA VAL A 252 3.46 12.56 4.96
C VAL A 252 2.74 13.78 5.55
N LYS A 253 2.13 14.57 4.68
CA LYS A 253 1.32 15.74 5.01
C LYS A 253 -0.16 15.41 4.89
N TYR A 254 -1.01 16.26 5.42
CA TYR A 254 -2.46 16.13 5.42
C TYR A 254 -3.04 14.90 6.14
N ALA A 255 -2.22 14.06 6.79
CA ALA A 255 -2.75 12.99 7.62
C ALA A 255 -3.70 13.53 8.69
N GLY A 256 -4.83 12.85 8.89
CA GLY A 256 -5.91 13.26 9.80
C GLY A 256 -6.82 14.37 9.26
N TYR A 257 -6.50 14.98 8.10
CA TYR A 257 -7.31 15.98 7.40
C TYR A 257 -7.92 15.42 6.11
N GLY A 258 -7.13 14.66 5.33
CA GLY A 258 -7.55 14.08 4.08
C GLY A 258 -6.76 12.84 3.71
N GLY A 259 -7.19 12.16 2.68
CA GLY A 259 -6.55 11.00 2.09
C GLY A 259 -6.56 11.07 0.58
N TYR A 260 -5.52 10.51 -0.03
CA TYR A 260 -5.33 10.53 -1.47
C TYR A 260 -5.00 9.12 -1.94
N TYR A 261 -5.78 8.62 -2.91
CA TYR A 261 -5.74 7.22 -3.34
C TYR A 261 -5.49 7.13 -4.84
N SER A 262 -4.41 6.49 -5.22
CA SER A 262 -4.00 6.36 -6.62
C SER A 262 -5.00 5.58 -7.46
N SER A 263 -5.21 6.03 -8.69
CA SER A 263 -5.79 5.25 -9.78
C SER A 263 -4.69 4.68 -10.69
N SER A 264 -5.09 3.97 -11.73
CA SER A 264 -4.17 3.35 -12.70
C SER A 264 -3.82 4.24 -13.89
N ILE A 265 -4.31 5.49 -13.96
CA ILE A 265 -4.10 6.33 -15.14
C ILE A 265 -3.54 7.72 -14.80
N LEU A 266 -2.92 8.33 -15.80
CA LEU A 266 -2.52 9.73 -15.75
C LEU A 266 -3.72 10.65 -15.91
N PHE A 267 -3.57 11.87 -15.41
CA PHE A 267 -4.52 12.94 -15.66
C PHE A 267 -4.48 13.32 -17.14
N GLU A 268 -5.65 13.50 -17.75
CA GLU A 268 -5.77 13.77 -19.17
C GLU A 268 -4.95 15.00 -19.59
N GLY A 269 -4.18 14.84 -20.67
CA GLY A 269 -3.29 15.88 -21.18
C GLY A 269 -2.03 16.12 -20.34
N SER A 270 -1.84 15.43 -19.22
CA SER A 270 -0.66 15.58 -18.38
C SER A 270 0.29 14.40 -18.50
N LYS A 271 1.59 14.70 -18.39
CA LYS A 271 2.67 13.70 -18.28
C LYS A 271 3.19 13.56 -16.84
N ASP A 272 2.83 14.50 -16.01
CA ASP A 272 3.40 14.66 -14.66
C ASP A 272 2.36 14.47 -13.55
N TYR A 273 1.08 14.40 -13.91
CA TYR A 273 0.00 14.27 -12.95
C TYR A 273 -0.74 12.95 -13.16
N ALA A 274 -1.01 12.26 -12.06
CA ALA A 274 -1.84 11.06 -12.03
C ALA A 274 -3.25 11.39 -11.51
N ARG A 275 -4.26 10.70 -12.03
CA ARG A 275 -5.60 10.77 -11.46
C ARG A 275 -5.64 10.01 -10.14
N MET A 276 -6.41 10.56 -9.21
CA MET A 276 -6.60 9.97 -7.90
C MET A 276 -7.96 10.34 -7.30
N LEU A 277 -8.37 9.56 -6.33
CA LEU A 277 -9.45 9.91 -5.43
C LEU A 277 -8.89 10.76 -4.30
N GLY A 278 -9.31 12.01 -4.21
CA GLY A 278 -9.09 12.87 -3.06
C GLY A 278 -10.30 12.83 -2.13
N ILE A 279 -10.04 12.69 -0.86
CA ILE A 279 -11.05 12.79 0.20
C ILE A 279 -10.52 13.70 1.29
N ASP A 280 -11.36 14.58 1.80
CA ASP A 280 -11.02 15.43 2.94
C ASP A 280 -12.26 15.75 3.79
N CYS A 281 -12.11 16.60 4.79
CA CYS A 281 -13.22 16.94 5.66
C CYS A 281 -14.37 17.69 4.97
N ASP A 282 -14.17 18.19 3.76
CA ASP A 282 -15.15 18.93 2.97
C ASP A 282 -15.82 18.07 1.90
N GLY A 283 -15.24 16.90 1.59
CA GLY A 283 -15.88 15.97 0.66
C GLY A 283 -14.98 14.99 -0.08
N VAL A 284 -15.49 14.56 -1.22
CA VAL A 284 -14.90 13.54 -2.07
C VAL A 284 -14.76 14.08 -3.49
N ASN A 285 -13.59 13.94 -4.06
CA ASN A 285 -13.29 14.35 -5.43
C ASN A 285 -12.57 13.22 -6.18
N ALA A 286 -13.24 12.60 -7.15
CA ALA A 286 -12.66 11.59 -8.03
C ALA A 286 -11.93 12.19 -9.24
N ASP A 287 -12.18 13.46 -9.53
CA ASP A 287 -11.54 14.18 -10.64
C ASP A 287 -10.35 15.00 -10.15
N ASN A 288 -9.66 14.47 -9.16
CA ASN A 288 -8.46 15.05 -8.60
C ASN A 288 -7.23 14.51 -9.32
N GLY A 289 -6.20 15.33 -9.39
CA GLY A 289 -4.91 14.96 -9.96
C GLY A 289 -3.77 15.55 -9.16
N ASP A 290 -2.72 14.77 -8.97
CA ASP A 290 -1.54 15.23 -8.27
C ASP A 290 -0.26 14.78 -8.97
N ASN A 291 0.85 15.40 -8.63
CA ASN A 291 2.11 15.09 -9.26
C ASN A 291 2.52 13.64 -9.00
N CYS A 292 2.88 12.93 -10.07
CA CYS A 292 3.27 11.52 -10.02
C CYS A 292 4.39 11.21 -9.02
N ARG A 293 5.20 12.20 -8.65
CA ARG A 293 6.27 12.06 -7.65
C ARG A 293 5.77 12.13 -6.21
N TYR A 294 4.53 12.51 -5.98
CA TYR A 294 3.94 12.43 -4.64
C TYR A 294 3.48 11.01 -4.37
N GLY A 295 3.76 10.53 -3.18
CA GLY A 295 3.31 9.21 -2.76
C GLY A 295 1.87 9.26 -2.27
N GLN A 296 1.05 8.39 -2.84
CA GLN A 296 -0.36 8.26 -2.48
C GLN A 296 -0.63 6.90 -1.84
N SER A 297 -1.66 6.83 -1.01
CA SER A 297 -2.17 5.55 -0.53
C SER A 297 -2.72 4.73 -1.69
N ILE A 298 -2.68 3.41 -1.55
CA ILE A 298 -3.25 2.49 -2.54
C ILE A 298 -4.28 1.62 -1.87
N ARG A 299 -5.55 1.80 -2.27
CA ARG A 299 -6.64 0.86 -1.97
C ARG A 299 -6.86 0.00 -3.21
N PRO A 300 -6.36 -1.24 -3.21
CA PRO A 300 -6.41 -2.06 -4.42
C PRO A 300 -7.78 -2.64 -4.71
N VAL A 301 -7.94 -3.06 -5.97
CA VAL A 301 -9.02 -3.95 -6.41
C VAL A 301 -8.47 -5.36 -6.51
N VAL A 302 -9.19 -6.33 -5.97
CA VAL A 302 -8.83 -7.75 -6.01
C VAL A 302 -9.15 -8.30 -7.39
N VAL A 303 -8.16 -8.89 -8.03
CA VAL A 303 -8.29 -9.67 -9.27
C VAL A 303 -8.60 -11.12 -8.89
N GLU A 304 -9.21 -11.86 -9.74
CA GLU A 304 -9.52 -13.29 -9.47
C GLU A 304 -8.28 -14.18 -9.40
#